data_1a1bf536e295f73145540b1f2c6c0c11
#
_entry.id   1a1bf536e295f73145540b1f2c6c0c11
#
_cell.length_a   1.000
_cell.length_b   1.000
_cell.length_c   1.000
_cell.angle_alpha   90.00
_cell.angle_beta   90.00
_cell.angle_gamma   90.00
#
_symmetry.space_group_name_H-M   'P 1'
#
loop_
_entity.id
_entity.type
_entity.pdbx_description
1 polymer ?
#
loop_
_entity_poly.entity_id
_entity_poly.type
_entity_poly.pdbx_seq_one_letter_code
_entity_poly.pdbx_strand_id
1 'polypeptide(L)'
;MMRNVLVAILSALAMLGCEPDYGIVGQVGTEYVYVEVPKEGPNTDIWVDSFIQPTSMEGVDILWVIDTSGSMHDDEPRLLAGIDAMMNSLPAQGWRLNMISNSPPHVHTDAQFPLVPGDTLSDAQAMFYNMKSGHYEMGFDALEAYLYHNPYANQWMRNEAALLVVFVSDEEDQSNQTVGEFVNYYTGLRDHVYLASIVHLDPAESLCNVSSYNTGYNSIDATQQLGGVVVDICSEDWAPGVQDASAQVEPYEELKLTHRPIKNEIYVFINGVPNYDWYYVRSDNTVYFDIVPESNDLVEVAYPYLPIDLEIDVTIPFN
;
A
#
# COMPACT_ATOMS: atom_id res chain seq x y z
N MET A 1 6.13 -64.94 15.79
CA MET A 1 6.07 -64.35 17.13
C MET A 1 7.08 -63.22 17.38
N MET A 2 8.18 -63.11 16.64
CA MET A 2 9.20 -62.06 16.87
C MET A 2 8.91 -60.66 16.26
N ARG A 3 7.98 -60.58 15.30
CA ARG A 3 7.70 -59.28 14.61
C ARG A 3 6.83 -58.31 15.42
N ASN A 4 5.96 -58.83 16.28
CA ASN A 4 5.05 -57.99 17.08
C ASN A 4 5.71 -57.45 18.36
N VAL A 5 6.81 -58.09 18.83
CA VAL A 5 7.56 -57.63 20.01
C VAL A 5 8.47 -56.46 19.65
N LEU A 6 8.99 -56.42 18.41
CA LEU A 6 9.84 -55.30 17.94
C LEU A 6 9.05 -54.00 17.76
N VAL A 7 7.79 -54.09 17.30
CA VAL A 7 6.90 -52.92 17.12
C VAL A 7 6.47 -52.36 18.49
N ALA A 8 6.26 -53.24 19.50
CA ALA A 8 5.90 -52.78 20.84
C ALA A 8 7.06 -52.12 21.59
N ILE A 9 8.30 -52.51 21.32
CA ILE A 9 9.49 -51.89 21.93
C ILE A 9 9.82 -50.55 21.29
N LEU A 10 9.60 -50.39 19.98
CA LEU A 10 9.77 -49.08 19.32
C LEU A 10 8.69 -48.07 19.77
N SER A 11 7.45 -48.51 19.98
CA SER A 11 6.40 -47.63 20.49
C SER A 11 6.56 -47.26 21.96
N ALA A 12 7.27 -48.07 22.75
CA ALA A 12 7.57 -47.73 24.15
C ALA A 12 8.79 -46.80 24.32
N LEU A 13 9.71 -46.81 23.37
CA LEU A 13 10.82 -45.83 23.35
C LEU A 13 10.40 -44.45 22.84
N ALA A 14 9.35 -44.37 22.01
CA ALA A 14 8.81 -43.08 21.54
C ALA A 14 8.06 -42.31 22.65
N MET A 15 7.73 -42.94 23.76
CA MET A 15 7.05 -42.30 24.90
C MET A 15 7.97 -41.71 25.96
N LEU A 16 9.29 -41.83 25.80
CA LEU A 16 10.28 -41.29 26.73
C LEU A 16 11.13 -40.14 26.12
N GLY A 17 10.86 -39.78 24.92
CA GLY A 17 11.44 -38.55 24.28
C GLY A 17 10.53 -37.37 24.61
N CYS A 18 11.11 -36.24 24.96
CA CYS A 18 10.40 -34.97 25.02
C CYS A 18 9.50 -34.87 23.81
N GLU A 19 8.23 -34.59 24.00
CA GLU A 19 7.34 -34.28 22.88
C GLU A 19 7.94 -33.08 22.12
N PRO A 20 8.25 -33.23 20.82
CA PRO A 20 8.67 -32.07 20.06
C PRO A 20 7.50 -31.07 20.02
N ASP A 21 7.75 -29.85 20.40
CA ASP A 21 6.79 -28.77 20.21
C ASP A 21 6.70 -28.44 18.71
N TYR A 22 5.55 -28.74 18.13
CA TYR A 22 5.28 -28.39 16.74
C TYR A 22 4.54 -27.07 16.70
N GLY A 23 5.08 -26.09 15.98
CA GLY A 23 4.37 -24.87 15.58
C GLY A 23 3.74 -25.08 14.21
N ILE A 24 2.56 -24.53 13.98
CA ILE A 24 1.98 -24.43 12.63
C ILE A 24 2.61 -23.21 12.00
N VAL A 25 3.37 -23.42 10.93
CA VAL A 25 4.17 -22.36 10.27
C VAL A 25 3.60 -22.00 8.90
N GLY A 26 2.58 -22.73 8.42
CA GLY A 26 1.93 -22.42 7.15
C GLY A 26 0.95 -23.52 6.72
N GLN A 27 0.18 -23.22 5.69
CA GLN A 27 -0.74 -24.16 5.06
C GLN A 27 -0.41 -24.29 3.57
N VAL A 28 -0.15 -25.51 3.12
CA VAL A 28 0.06 -25.83 1.70
C VAL A 28 -1.16 -26.60 1.21
N GLY A 29 -2.05 -25.92 0.49
CA GLY A 29 -3.31 -26.54 0.08
C GLY A 29 -4.17 -26.92 1.29
N THR A 30 -4.48 -28.22 1.45
CA THR A 30 -5.19 -28.77 2.62
C THR A 30 -4.28 -29.39 3.67
N GLU A 31 -2.96 -29.36 3.46
CA GLU A 31 -1.97 -29.94 4.37
C GLU A 31 -1.30 -28.84 5.19
N TYR A 32 -1.13 -29.10 6.48
CA TYR A 32 -0.34 -28.24 7.36
C TYR A 32 1.11 -28.70 7.35
N VAL A 33 2.02 -27.80 7.06
CA VAL A 33 3.45 -28.05 7.23
C VAL A 33 3.81 -27.76 8.68
N TYR A 34 4.14 -28.80 9.42
CA TYR A 34 4.65 -28.65 10.77
C TYR A 34 6.16 -28.58 10.69
N VAL A 35 6.71 -27.45 11.08
CA VAL A 35 8.15 -27.30 11.26
C VAL A 35 8.46 -27.52 12.72
N GLU A 36 9.40 -28.42 13.00
CA GLU A 36 9.91 -28.61 14.34
C GLU A 36 10.74 -27.37 14.70
N VAL A 37 10.16 -26.52 15.56
CA VAL A 37 10.84 -25.35 16.06
C VAL A 37 11.58 -25.72 17.33
N PRO A 38 12.91 -25.64 17.35
CA PRO A 38 13.67 -25.93 18.55
C PRO A 38 13.26 -24.97 19.67
N LYS A 39 12.73 -25.49 20.77
CA LYS A 39 12.40 -24.71 21.95
C LYS A 39 13.68 -24.33 22.67
N GLU A 40 14.15 -23.11 22.48
CA GLU A 40 15.23 -22.55 23.28
C GLU A 40 14.67 -21.85 24.51
N GLY A 41 14.67 -22.57 25.60
CA GLY A 41 14.23 -22.08 26.89
C GLY A 41 12.71 -22.14 27.09
N PRO A 42 12.25 -21.91 28.32
CA PRO A 42 10.85 -22.11 28.72
C PRO A 42 9.86 -21.07 28.17
N ASN A 43 10.29 -20.06 27.42
CA ASN A 43 9.47 -18.88 27.10
C ASN A 43 9.66 -18.34 25.67
N THR A 44 9.94 -19.20 24.70
CA THR A 44 9.96 -18.79 23.29
C THR A 44 8.59 -18.99 22.66
N ASP A 45 8.05 -17.95 22.05
CA ASP A 45 6.84 -18.00 21.25
C ASP A 45 7.19 -17.85 19.76
N ILE A 46 6.28 -18.27 18.88
CA ILE A 46 6.39 -18.06 17.45
C ILE A 46 5.54 -16.84 17.09
N TRP A 47 6.12 -15.92 16.36
CA TRP A 47 5.43 -14.80 15.74
C TRP A 47 5.37 -14.99 14.22
N VAL A 48 4.30 -14.50 13.62
CA VAL A 48 4.12 -14.49 12.18
C VAL A 48 3.77 -13.06 11.77
N ASP A 49 4.67 -12.43 11.04
CA ASP A 49 4.37 -11.22 10.29
C ASP A 49 3.87 -11.63 8.91
N SER A 50 2.84 -10.96 8.40
CA SER A 50 2.27 -11.27 7.10
C SER A 50 1.79 -10.03 6.37
N PHE A 51 1.83 -10.08 5.04
CA PHE A 51 1.23 -9.09 4.16
C PHE A 51 0.73 -9.76 2.88
N ILE A 52 -0.18 -9.08 2.18
CA ILE A 52 -0.52 -9.41 0.79
C ILE A 52 0.21 -8.41 -0.08
N GLN A 53 0.93 -8.90 -1.09
CA GLN A 53 1.68 -8.06 -2.00
C GLN A 53 0.73 -7.12 -2.78
N PRO A 54 0.85 -5.78 -2.61
CA PRO A 54 -0.19 -4.86 -3.06
C PRO A 54 -0.17 -4.58 -4.56
N THR A 55 0.96 -4.79 -5.25
CA THR A 55 1.12 -4.26 -6.61
C THR A 55 1.48 -5.33 -7.61
N SER A 56 0.91 -5.18 -8.82
CA SER A 56 1.32 -5.97 -9.97
C SER A 56 2.71 -5.52 -10.45
N MET A 57 3.51 -6.47 -10.93
CA MET A 57 4.80 -6.19 -11.62
C MET A 57 4.63 -5.30 -12.86
N GLU A 58 3.41 -5.04 -13.30
CA GLU A 58 3.08 -4.25 -14.47
C GLU A 58 3.03 -2.74 -14.21
N GLY A 59 3.25 -2.34 -12.96
CA GLY A 59 3.40 -0.95 -12.54
C GLY A 59 2.10 -0.30 -12.10
N VAL A 60 2.10 1.04 -12.01
CA VAL A 60 0.97 1.84 -11.54
C VAL A 60 0.64 2.96 -12.52
N ASP A 61 -0.64 3.13 -12.78
CA ASP A 61 -1.20 4.30 -13.44
C ASP A 61 -1.77 5.25 -12.39
N ILE A 62 -1.31 6.49 -12.38
CA ILE A 62 -1.65 7.50 -11.38
C ILE A 62 -2.42 8.62 -12.06
N LEU A 63 -3.57 8.99 -11.50
CA LEU A 63 -4.39 10.07 -12.02
C LEU A 63 -4.73 11.07 -10.92
N TRP A 64 -4.22 12.27 -11.04
CA TRP A 64 -4.61 13.38 -10.19
C TRP A 64 -5.85 14.06 -10.79
N VAL A 65 -6.93 14.09 -10.01
CA VAL A 65 -8.19 14.79 -10.34
C VAL A 65 -8.21 16.08 -9.55
N ILE A 66 -7.90 17.17 -10.21
CA ILE A 66 -7.54 18.44 -9.57
C ILE A 66 -8.67 19.45 -9.77
N ASP A 67 -9.09 20.04 -8.68
CA ASP A 67 -9.90 21.25 -8.73
C ASP A 67 -9.09 22.40 -9.38
N THR A 68 -9.65 22.92 -10.45
CA THR A 68 -9.07 24.02 -11.21
C THR A 68 -9.90 25.31 -11.09
N SER A 69 -10.73 25.41 -10.06
CA SER A 69 -11.49 26.62 -9.71
C SER A 69 -10.55 27.73 -9.20
N GLY A 70 -11.10 28.94 -9.10
CA GLY A 70 -10.30 30.10 -8.71
C GLY A 70 -9.86 30.11 -7.25
N SER A 71 -10.54 29.39 -6.37
CA SER A 71 -10.20 29.22 -4.95
C SER A 71 -8.89 28.46 -4.75
N MET A 72 -8.58 27.50 -5.61
CA MET A 72 -7.37 26.70 -5.58
C MET A 72 -6.06 27.45 -5.94
N HIS A 73 -6.15 28.72 -6.34
CA HIS A 73 -4.97 29.47 -6.80
C HIS A 73 -3.88 29.59 -5.72
N ASP A 74 -4.28 29.70 -4.46
CA ASP A 74 -3.33 29.81 -3.33
C ASP A 74 -2.68 28.45 -2.99
N ASP A 75 -3.27 27.34 -3.47
CA ASP A 75 -2.81 25.97 -3.24
C ASP A 75 -1.86 25.43 -4.32
N GLU A 76 -1.79 26.12 -5.46
CA GLU A 76 -0.97 25.71 -6.60
C GLU A 76 0.51 25.41 -6.25
N PRO A 77 1.23 26.20 -5.44
CA PRO A 77 2.61 25.87 -5.07
C PRO A 77 2.71 24.56 -4.28
N ARG A 78 1.75 24.27 -3.38
CA ARG A 78 1.70 23.06 -2.59
C ARG A 78 1.34 21.85 -3.43
N LEU A 79 0.40 22.02 -4.37
CA LEU A 79 0.02 21.01 -5.34
C LEU A 79 1.22 20.55 -6.17
N LEU A 80 1.95 21.50 -6.76
CA LEU A 80 3.13 21.19 -7.57
C LEU A 80 4.25 20.56 -6.74
N ALA A 81 4.44 20.98 -5.48
CA ALA A 81 5.38 20.35 -4.56
C ALA A 81 4.95 18.92 -4.19
N GLY A 82 3.65 18.68 -4.01
CA GLY A 82 3.09 17.33 -3.77
C GLY A 82 3.30 16.39 -4.96
N ILE A 83 3.08 16.89 -6.19
CA ILE A 83 3.34 16.10 -7.40
C ILE A 83 4.84 15.76 -7.54
N ASP A 84 5.72 16.73 -7.29
CA ASP A 84 7.18 16.53 -7.30
C ASP A 84 7.59 15.48 -6.25
N ALA A 85 7.03 15.57 -5.04
CA ALA A 85 7.29 14.60 -3.99
C ALA A 85 6.85 13.19 -4.38
N MET A 86 5.67 13.04 -5.02
CA MET A 86 5.20 11.76 -5.55
C MET A 86 6.16 11.22 -6.61
N MET A 87 6.50 12.03 -7.63
CA MET A 87 7.40 11.60 -8.70
C MET A 87 8.77 11.15 -8.19
N ASN A 88 9.27 11.78 -7.13
CA ASN A 88 10.54 11.43 -6.49
C ASN A 88 10.47 10.22 -5.55
N SER A 89 9.28 9.86 -5.08
CA SER A 89 9.08 8.69 -4.21
C SER A 89 8.77 7.41 -5.00
N LEU A 90 8.28 7.53 -6.23
CA LEU A 90 7.92 6.39 -7.06
C LEU A 90 9.16 5.62 -7.55
N PRO A 91 9.02 4.31 -7.85
CA PRO A 91 10.09 3.49 -8.38
C PRO A 91 10.71 4.10 -9.65
N ALA A 92 11.96 3.72 -9.94
CA ALA A 92 12.67 4.21 -11.14
C ALA A 92 12.00 3.82 -12.46
N GLN A 93 11.04 2.92 -12.46
CA GLN A 93 10.32 2.42 -13.64
C GLN A 93 8.88 2.03 -13.29
N GLY A 94 8.05 1.86 -14.33
CA GLY A 94 6.75 1.22 -14.21
C GLY A 94 5.57 2.15 -13.86
N TRP A 95 5.77 3.40 -13.52
CA TRP A 95 4.67 4.33 -13.27
C TRP A 95 4.34 5.23 -14.47
N ARG A 96 3.10 5.68 -14.52
CA ARG A 96 2.58 6.72 -15.40
C ARG A 96 1.70 7.65 -14.59
N LEU A 97 1.91 8.96 -14.69
CA LEU A 97 1.15 9.95 -13.92
C LEU A 97 0.50 10.96 -14.86
N ASN A 98 -0.79 11.15 -14.73
CA ASN A 98 -1.52 12.15 -15.48
C ASN A 98 -2.35 13.05 -14.56
N MET A 99 -2.77 14.20 -15.05
CA MET A 99 -3.59 15.18 -14.35
C MET A 99 -4.81 15.55 -15.18
N ILE A 100 -5.96 15.62 -14.54
CA ILE A 100 -7.21 16.08 -15.15
C ILE A 100 -7.92 17.07 -14.23
N SER A 101 -8.75 17.92 -14.80
CA SER A 101 -9.65 18.79 -14.03
C SER A 101 -10.74 17.94 -13.34
N ASN A 102 -11.19 18.37 -12.16
CA ASN A 102 -12.39 17.83 -11.50
C ASN A 102 -13.72 18.28 -12.17
N SER A 103 -13.64 18.96 -13.31
CA SER A 103 -14.79 19.50 -14.03
C SER A 103 -15.14 18.64 -15.25
N PRO A 104 -16.21 17.83 -15.22
CA PRO A 104 -16.51 16.84 -16.26
C PRO A 104 -16.52 17.37 -17.70
N PRO A 105 -16.99 18.58 -18.00
CA PRO A 105 -16.97 19.10 -19.37
C PRO A 105 -15.56 19.33 -19.94
N HIS A 106 -14.55 19.43 -19.09
CA HIS A 106 -13.16 19.74 -19.49
C HIS A 106 -12.29 18.52 -19.67
N VAL A 107 -12.59 17.42 -18.98
CA VAL A 107 -11.77 16.18 -18.99
C VAL A 107 -11.62 15.53 -20.37
N HIS A 108 -12.51 15.82 -21.31
CA HIS A 108 -12.43 15.28 -22.68
C HIS A 108 -11.19 15.74 -23.46
N THR A 109 -10.52 16.79 -23.00
CA THR A 109 -9.39 17.41 -23.68
C THR A 109 -8.21 17.65 -22.77
N ASP A 110 -8.32 17.28 -21.48
CA ASP A 110 -7.23 17.40 -20.53
C ASP A 110 -6.19 16.30 -20.77
N ALA A 111 -4.97 16.62 -20.48
CA ALA A 111 -3.74 15.85 -20.53
C ALA A 111 -3.75 14.63 -21.46
N GLN A 112 -3.08 14.75 -22.60
CA GLN A 112 -3.09 13.73 -23.65
C GLN A 112 -2.17 12.55 -23.32
N PHE A 113 -1.01 12.82 -22.72
CA PHE A 113 0.02 11.82 -22.43
C PHE A 113 0.49 11.96 -20.97
N PRO A 114 0.74 10.83 -20.29
CA PRO A 114 1.21 10.85 -18.92
C PRO A 114 2.66 11.28 -18.82
N LEU A 115 3.05 11.77 -17.65
CA LEU A 115 4.43 11.78 -17.19
C LEU A 115 4.91 10.35 -16.97
N VAL A 116 6.20 10.14 -17.20
CA VAL A 116 6.86 8.84 -17.07
C VAL A 116 8.20 8.99 -16.32
N PRO A 117 8.81 7.89 -15.86
CA PRO A 117 10.13 7.96 -15.24
C PRO A 117 11.15 8.69 -16.08
N GLY A 118 11.78 9.71 -15.48
CA GLY A 118 12.74 10.61 -16.14
C GLY A 118 12.19 11.98 -16.49
N ASP A 119 10.87 12.17 -16.47
CA ASP A 119 10.26 13.49 -16.56
C ASP A 119 10.50 14.29 -15.27
N THR A 120 10.43 15.61 -15.36
CA THR A 120 10.81 16.54 -14.31
C THR A 120 9.62 17.33 -13.80
N LEU A 121 9.80 18.04 -12.67
CA LEU A 121 8.82 18.99 -12.18
C LEU A 121 8.40 20.02 -13.25
N SER A 122 9.32 20.41 -14.16
CA SER A 122 8.99 21.33 -15.25
C SER A 122 7.99 20.74 -16.24
N ASP A 123 8.05 19.43 -16.47
CA ASP A 123 7.11 18.72 -17.33
C ASP A 123 5.75 18.61 -16.63
N ALA A 124 5.73 18.34 -15.33
CA ALA A 124 4.53 18.36 -14.52
C ALA A 124 3.86 19.74 -14.47
N GLN A 125 4.64 20.81 -14.30
CA GLN A 125 4.15 22.20 -14.38
C GLN A 125 3.53 22.51 -15.74
N ALA A 126 4.20 22.10 -16.83
CA ALA A 126 3.67 22.30 -18.17
C ALA A 126 2.34 21.56 -18.38
N MET A 127 2.21 20.34 -17.85
CA MET A 127 0.96 19.59 -17.89
C MET A 127 -0.14 20.30 -17.11
N PHE A 128 0.13 20.70 -15.86
CA PHE A 128 -0.81 21.41 -15.01
C PHE A 128 -1.34 22.71 -15.64
N TYR A 129 -0.45 23.56 -16.13
CA TYR A 129 -0.85 24.84 -16.76
C TYR A 129 -1.56 24.68 -18.10
N ASN A 130 -1.48 23.51 -18.74
CA ASN A 130 -2.25 23.20 -19.94
C ASN A 130 -3.67 22.68 -19.66
N MET A 131 -3.98 22.35 -18.40
CA MET A 131 -5.35 21.97 -18.04
C MET A 131 -6.29 23.18 -18.17
N LYS A 132 -7.55 22.88 -18.41
CA LYS A 132 -8.57 23.94 -18.49
C LYS A 132 -9.12 24.22 -17.09
N SER A 133 -9.24 25.51 -16.78
CA SER A 133 -9.92 25.95 -15.57
C SER A 133 -11.42 25.57 -15.66
N GLY A 134 -11.92 24.88 -14.62
CA GLY A 134 -13.31 24.50 -14.45
C GLY A 134 -13.97 25.27 -13.30
N HIS A 135 -15.27 25.09 -13.17
CA HIS A 135 -16.10 25.68 -12.12
C HIS A 135 -17.03 24.62 -11.47
N TYR A 136 -16.80 23.36 -11.79
CA TYR A 136 -17.60 22.27 -11.26
C TYR A 136 -16.69 21.39 -10.41
N GLU A 137 -16.99 21.30 -9.15
CA GLU A 137 -16.28 20.46 -8.18
C GLU A 137 -16.96 19.07 -8.17
N MET A 138 -16.70 18.28 -9.21
CA MET A 138 -17.36 16.99 -9.47
C MET A 138 -16.33 15.92 -9.79
N GLY A 139 -15.42 15.64 -8.85
CA GLY A 139 -14.27 14.77 -9.07
C GLY A 139 -14.65 13.35 -9.46
N PHE A 140 -15.67 12.76 -8.83
CA PHE A 140 -16.12 11.40 -9.16
C PHE A 140 -16.68 11.33 -10.57
N ASP A 141 -17.57 12.26 -10.94
CA ASP A 141 -18.12 12.34 -12.28
C ASP A 141 -17.05 12.67 -13.33
N ALA A 142 -16.03 13.48 -12.96
CA ALA A 142 -14.93 13.83 -13.84
C ALA A 142 -14.03 12.62 -14.13
N LEU A 143 -13.72 11.81 -13.13
CA LEU A 143 -12.97 10.57 -13.32
C LEU A 143 -13.71 9.63 -14.29
N GLU A 144 -14.99 9.38 -14.07
CA GLU A 144 -15.78 8.52 -14.94
C GLU A 144 -15.83 9.08 -16.36
N ALA A 145 -16.11 10.38 -16.50
CA ALA A 145 -16.17 11.05 -17.79
C ALA A 145 -14.82 10.99 -18.54
N TYR A 146 -13.69 11.12 -17.83
CA TYR A 146 -12.37 10.98 -18.40
C TYR A 146 -12.14 9.56 -18.93
N LEU A 147 -12.39 8.56 -18.12
CA LEU A 147 -12.16 7.16 -18.50
C LEU A 147 -13.05 6.72 -19.68
N TYR A 148 -14.25 7.27 -19.76
CA TYR A 148 -15.21 6.87 -20.78
C TYR A 148 -15.12 7.70 -22.08
N HIS A 149 -14.82 9.00 -21.98
CA HIS A 149 -14.94 9.92 -23.10
C HIS A 149 -13.61 10.46 -23.64
N ASN A 150 -12.54 10.47 -22.82
CA ASN A 150 -11.28 11.00 -23.27
C ASN A 150 -10.59 10.01 -24.22
N PRO A 151 -10.31 10.41 -25.47
CA PRO A 151 -9.75 9.49 -26.47
C PRO A 151 -8.33 9.02 -26.16
N TYR A 152 -7.64 9.66 -25.22
CA TYR A 152 -6.27 9.33 -24.86
C TYR A 152 -6.19 8.44 -23.61
N ALA A 153 -7.23 8.41 -22.76
CA ALA A 153 -7.25 7.58 -21.57
C ALA A 153 -6.92 6.12 -21.89
N ASN A 154 -7.62 5.51 -22.84
CA ASN A 154 -7.39 4.13 -23.28
C ASN A 154 -6.07 3.91 -24.02
N GLN A 155 -5.33 4.96 -24.37
CA GLN A 155 -4.04 4.83 -25.06
C GLN A 155 -2.88 4.72 -24.08
N TRP A 156 -2.99 5.34 -22.90
CA TRP A 156 -1.90 5.35 -21.94
C TRP A 156 -2.16 4.50 -20.70
N MET A 157 -3.42 4.34 -20.30
CA MET A 157 -3.77 3.53 -19.14
C MET A 157 -3.67 2.04 -19.45
N ARG A 158 -3.07 1.29 -18.55
CA ARG A 158 -2.86 -0.17 -18.67
C ARG A 158 -3.90 -0.91 -17.87
N ASN A 159 -4.53 -1.93 -18.43
CA ASN A 159 -5.58 -2.69 -17.75
C ASN A 159 -5.04 -3.49 -16.56
N GLU A 160 -3.81 -3.97 -16.68
CA GLU A 160 -3.15 -4.85 -15.71
C GLU A 160 -2.38 -4.08 -14.63
N ALA A 161 -2.13 -2.79 -14.85
CA ALA A 161 -1.47 -1.95 -13.85
C ALA A 161 -2.41 -1.59 -12.69
N ALA A 162 -1.86 -1.39 -11.51
CA ALA A 162 -2.60 -0.77 -10.41
C ALA A 162 -3.07 0.63 -10.81
N LEU A 163 -4.15 1.11 -10.20
CA LEU A 163 -4.67 2.46 -10.40
C LEU A 163 -4.69 3.22 -9.08
N LEU A 164 -3.93 4.31 -9.01
CA LEU A 164 -4.01 5.28 -7.93
C LEU A 164 -4.70 6.55 -8.43
N VAL A 165 -5.79 6.95 -7.79
CA VAL A 165 -6.41 8.26 -8.02
C VAL A 165 -6.17 9.17 -6.82
N VAL A 166 -5.83 10.43 -7.08
CA VAL A 166 -5.63 11.47 -6.06
C VAL A 166 -6.60 12.60 -6.33
N PHE A 167 -7.62 12.76 -5.50
CA PHE A 167 -8.52 13.90 -5.54
C PHE A 167 -7.92 15.10 -4.80
N VAL A 168 -7.97 16.28 -5.42
CA VAL A 168 -7.48 17.53 -4.81
C VAL A 168 -8.54 18.60 -4.99
N SER A 169 -9.14 19.09 -3.90
CA SER A 169 -10.11 20.17 -3.91
C SER A 169 -10.22 20.86 -2.55
N ASP A 170 -10.43 22.16 -2.56
CA ASP A 170 -10.75 22.97 -1.38
C ASP A 170 -12.27 23.09 -1.12
N GLU A 171 -13.08 22.34 -1.89
CA GLU A 171 -14.53 22.28 -1.75
C GLU A 171 -15.05 20.83 -1.69
N GLU A 172 -16.33 20.68 -1.29
CA GLU A 172 -17.03 19.39 -1.27
C GLU A 172 -17.28 18.89 -2.69
N ASP A 173 -17.12 17.60 -2.93
CA ASP A 173 -17.47 16.96 -4.21
C ASP A 173 -18.96 17.00 -4.47
N GLN A 174 -19.35 17.63 -5.58
CA GLN A 174 -20.73 17.87 -6.01
C GLN A 174 -21.17 16.91 -7.11
N SER A 175 -20.49 15.78 -7.27
CA SER A 175 -20.83 14.75 -8.26
C SER A 175 -22.25 14.23 -8.09
N ASN A 176 -22.85 13.79 -9.18
CA ASN A 176 -24.18 13.16 -9.15
C ASN A 176 -24.11 11.75 -8.53
N GLN A 177 -22.97 11.11 -8.59
CA GLN A 177 -22.72 9.82 -7.95
C GLN A 177 -22.67 9.97 -6.42
N THR A 178 -23.31 9.05 -5.73
CA THR A 178 -23.09 8.88 -4.29
C THR A 178 -21.72 8.22 -4.06
N VAL A 179 -21.16 8.37 -2.85
CA VAL A 179 -19.90 7.70 -2.46
C VAL A 179 -19.96 6.20 -2.70
N GLY A 180 -21.07 5.54 -2.34
CA GLY A 180 -21.22 4.10 -2.55
C GLY A 180 -21.24 3.68 -4.03
N GLU A 181 -21.87 4.48 -4.89
CA GLU A 181 -21.88 4.26 -6.34
C GLU A 181 -20.47 4.44 -6.91
N PHE A 182 -19.77 5.49 -6.51
CA PHE A 182 -18.40 5.75 -6.90
C PHE A 182 -17.46 4.62 -6.46
N VAL A 183 -17.46 4.22 -5.19
CA VAL A 183 -16.59 3.15 -4.67
C VAL A 183 -16.84 1.83 -5.42
N ASN A 184 -18.11 1.49 -5.65
CA ASN A 184 -18.45 0.29 -6.42
C ASN A 184 -17.99 0.36 -7.88
N TYR A 185 -18.11 1.51 -8.52
CA TYR A 185 -17.58 1.74 -9.87
C TYR A 185 -16.06 1.64 -9.88
N TYR A 186 -15.40 2.35 -8.99
CA TYR A 186 -13.94 2.47 -8.94
C TYR A 186 -13.25 1.12 -8.67
N THR A 187 -13.77 0.34 -7.72
CA THR A 187 -13.25 -1.01 -7.42
C THR A 187 -13.43 -2.01 -8.57
N GLY A 188 -14.32 -1.75 -9.49
CA GLY A 188 -14.49 -2.56 -10.70
C GLY A 188 -13.54 -2.22 -11.84
N LEU A 189 -12.72 -1.17 -11.73
CA LEU A 189 -11.86 -0.72 -12.82
C LEU A 189 -10.58 -1.55 -12.98
N ARG A 190 -10.04 -2.05 -11.88
CA ARG A 190 -8.76 -2.78 -11.82
C ARG A 190 -8.79 -3.77 -10.65
N ASP A 191 -7.92 -4.76 -10.70
CA ASP A 191 -7.71 -5.70 -9.59
C ASP A 191 -7.13 -4.97 -8.36
N HIS A 192 -6.30 -3.95 -8.60
CA HIS A 192 -5.73 -3.11 -7.55
C HIS A 192 -6.08 -1.64 -7.80
N VAL A 193 -6.85 -1.07 -6.89
CA VAL A 193 -7.21 0.35 -6.89
C VAL A 193 -6.87 0.99 -5.55
N TYR A 194 -6.30 2.19 -5.60
CA TYR A 194 -5.89 2.98 -4.46
C TYR A 194 -6.45 4.38 -4.59
N LEU A 195 -6.87 4.97 -3.50
CA LEU A 195 -7.44 6.30 -3.48
C LEU A 195 -6.72 7.16 -2.45
N ALA A 196 -6.42 8.40 -2.81
CA ALA A 196 -5.99 9.42 -1.87
C ALA A 196 -6.81 10.69 -2.10
N SER A 197 -6.95 11.49 -1.04
CA SER A 197 -7.63 12.77 -1.12
C SER A 197 -6.86 13.85 -0.37
N ILE A 198 -6.67 14.99 -1.01
CA ILE A 198 -6.09 16.21 -0.44
C ILE A 198 -7.22 17.22 -0.41
N VAL A 199 -7.89 17.34 0.73
CA VAL A 199 -9.15 18.09 0.86
C VAL A 199 -9.21 18.78 2.23
N HIS A 200 -10.18 19.70 2.40
CA HIS A 200 -10.49 20.21 3.72
C HIS A 200 -11.07 19.13 4.62
N LEU A 201 -10.46 18.95 5.78
CA LEU A 201 -10.97 18.09 6.84
C LEU A 201 -12.15 18.75 7.58
N ASP A 202 -12.78 17.99 8.49
CA ASP A 202 -13.76 18.55 9.41
C ASP A 202 -13.18 19.76 10.16
N PRO A 203 -13.94 20.84 10.37
CA PRO A 203 -13.46 22.03 11.07
C PRO A 203 -12.81 21.80 12.44
N ALA A 204 -13.12 20.67 13.07
CA ALA A 204 -12.51 20.29 14.35
C ALA A 204 -11.12 19.65 14.19
N GLU A 205 -10.78 19.18 13.00
CA GLU A 205 -9.56 18.42 12.69
C GLU A 205 -8.63 19.19 11.74
N SER A 206 -9.19 20.10 10.91
CA SER A 206 -8.44 20.87 9.94
C SER A 206 -7.50 21.88 10.58
N LEU A 207 -6.36 22.11 9.95
CA LEU A 207 -5.40 23.16 10.32
C LEU A 207 -5.88 24.56 9.92
N CYS A 208 -6.85 24.66 9.01
CA CYS A 208 -7.49 25.93 8.64
C CYS A 208 -8.80 26.15 9.40
N ASN A 209 -9.22 27.41 9.44
CA ASN A 209 -10.56 27.76 9.87
C ASN A 209 -11.53 27.66 8.70
N VAL A 210 -11.89 26.42 8.34
CA VAL A 210 -12.83 26.13 7.26
C VAL A 210 -14.27 26.07 7.75
N SER A 211 -15.19 26.31 6.86
CA SER A 211 -16.62 26.04 7.08
C SER A 211 -16.91 24.57 6.80
N SER A 212 -17.77 23.95 7.59
CA SER A 212 -18.23 22.57 7.32
C SER A 212 -18.88 22.40 5.93
N TYR A 213 -19.20 23.47 5.26
CA TYR A 213 -19.75 23.45 3.90
C TYR A 213 -18.67 23.13 2.85
N ASN A 214 -17.40 23.46 3.13
CA ASN A 214 -16.28 23.22 2.23
C ASN A 214 -15.50 21.94 2.59
N THR A 215 -15.90 21.23 3.64
CA THR A 215 -15.25 19.95 3.99
C THR A 215 -15.49 18.92 2.93
N GLY A 216 -14.44 18.23 2.47
CA GLY A 216 -14.51 17.21 1.43
C GLY A 216 -15.04 15.86 1.93
N TYR A 217 -16.22 15.83 2.57
CA TYR A 217 -16.77 14.63 3.21
C TYR A 217 -16.92 13.46 2.24
N ASN A 218 -17.37 13.69 1.00
CA ASN A 218 -17.55 12.64 0.01
C ASN A 218 -16.19 12.00 -0.37
N SER A 219 -15.19 12.84 -0.63
CA SER A 219 -13.82 12.38 -0.95
C SER A 219 -13.17 11.67 0.23
N ILE A 220 -13.35 12.18 1.46
CA ILE A 220 -12.85 11.55 2.69
C ILE A 220 -13.49 10.17 2.88
N ASP A 221 -14.82 10.09 2.79
CA ASP A 221 -15.56 8.82 2.99
C ASP A 221 -15.15 7.78 1.94
N ALA A 222 -15.09 8.15 0.66
CA ALA A 222 -14.62 7.26 -0.40
C ALA A 222 -13.20 6.75 -0.15
N THR A 223 -12.28 7.65 0.23
CA THR A 223 -10.89 7.30 0.50
C THR A 223 -10.76 6.36 1.71
N GLN A 224 -11.49 6.63 2.79
CA GLN A 224 -11.49 5.79 3.99
C GLN A 224 -12.09 4.40 3.74
N GLN A 225 -13.15 4.29 2.92
CA GLN A 225 -13.74 2.99 2.55
C GLN A 225 -12.74 2.10 1.80
N LEU A 226 -11.78 2.69 1.09
CA LEU A 226 -10.74 2.00 0.34
C LEU A 226 -9.41 1.87 1.12
N GLY A 227 -9.39 2.30 2.40
CA GLY A 227 -8.18 2.27 3.23
C GLY A 227 -7.08 3.22 2.74
N GLY A 228 -7.45 4.25 2.00
CA GLY A 228 -6.52 5.20 1.39
C GLY A 228 -6.08 6.32 2.34
N VAL A 229 -5.28 7.25 1.81
CA VAL A 229 -4.66 8.35 2.54
C VAL A 229 -5.46 9.64 2.36
N VAL A 230 -5.81 10.29 3.47
CA VAL A 230 -6.44 11.60 3.47
C VAL A 230 -5.45 12.63 4.01
N VAL A 231 -5.23 13.70 3.26
CA VAL A 231 -4.35 14.82 3.59
C VAL A 231 -5.18 16.08 3.81
N ASP A 232 -4.92 16.81 4.89
CA ASP A 232 -5.51 18.14 5.05
C ASP A 232 -4.89 19.10 4.02
N ILE A 233 -5.71 19.65 3.13
CA ILE A 233 -5.28 20.64 2.13
C ILE A 233 -4.65 21.87 2.79
N CYS A 234 -4.97 22.14 4.05
CA CYS A 234 -4.43 23.24 4.86
C CYS A 234 -3.03 22.95 5.41
N SER A 235 -2.50 21.76 5.26
CA SER A 235 -1.12 21.47 5.63
C SER A 235 -0.15 22.33 4.83
N GLU A 236 0.89 22.84 5.47
CA GLU A 236 1.94 23.61 4.79
C GLU A 236 2.74 22.72 3.80
N ASP A 237 2.82 21.43 4.09
CA ASP A 237 3.55 20.43 3.32
C ASP A 237 2.69 19.18 3.10
N TRP A 238 2.40 18.85 1.84
CA TRP A 238 1.64 17.67 1.45
C TRP A 238 2.54 16.44 1.21
N ALA A 239 3.85 16.65 1.10
CA ALA A 239 4.78 15.61 0.70
C ALA A 239 4.71 14.34 1.57
N PRO A 240 4.60 14.39 2.91
CA PRO A 240 4.49 13.17 3.70
C PRO A 240 3.26 12.32 3.34
N GLY A 241 2.08 12.95 3.26
CA GLY A 241 0.85 12.23 2.90
C GLY A 241 0.85 11.71 1.47
N VAL A 242 1.43 12.45 0.54
CA VAL A 242 1.58 12.03 -0.86
C VAL A 242 2.57 10.86 -0.97
N GLN A 243 3.65 10.85 -0.17
CA GLN A 243 4.58 9.72 -0.09
C GLN A 243 3.90 8.48 0.51
N ASP A 244 3.07 8.64 1.54
CA ASP A 244 2.28 7.55 2.10
C ASP A 244 1.29 6.98 1.06
N ALA A 245 0.68 7.83 0.22
CA ALA A 245 -0.19 7.38 -0.86
C ALA A 245 0.58 6.64 -1.96
N SER A 246 1.78 7.11 -2.33
CA SER A 246 2.62 6.41 -3.31
C SER A 246 3.18 5.09 -2.77
N ALA A 247 3.48 5.02 -1.48
CA ALA A 247 3.95 3.78 -0.84
C ALA A 247 2.90 2.64 -0.89
N GLN A 248 1.61 2.97 -0.98
CA GLN A 248 0.55 1.96 -1.12
C GLN A 248 0.62 1.19 -2.46
N VAL A 249 1.21 1.80 -3.48
CA VAL A 249 1.30 1.22 -4.84
C VAL A 249 2.66 0.60 -5.14
N GLU A 250 3.61 0.65 -4.21
CA GLU A 250 4.90 0.01 -4.35
C GLU A 250 4.84 -1.46 -3.95
N PRO A 251 5.49 -2.36 -4.70
CA PRO A 251 5.67 -3.72 -4.23
C PRO A 251 6.56 -3.73 -2.99
N TYR A 252 6.21 -4.53 -2.01
CA TYR A 252 7.06 -4.72 -0.84
C TYR A 252 8.27 -5.58 -1.23
N GLU A 253 9.43 -4.95 -1.30
CA GLU A 253 10.72 -5.62 -1.53
C GLU A 253 11.34 -6.11 -0.22
N GLU A 254 10.79 -5.66 0.91
CA GLU A 254 11.27 -5.97 2.25
C GLU A 254 10.13 -6.04 3.26
N LEU A 255 10.37 -6.73 4.38
CA LEU A 255 9.47 -6.76 5.52
C LEU A 255 10.25 -6.52 6.81
N LYS A 256 9.94 -5.42 7.48
CA LYS A 256 10.46 -5.16 8.83
C LYS A 256 9.70 -6.02 9.83
N LEU A 257 10.43 -6.85 10.56
CA LEU A 257 9.83 -7.77 11.53
C LEU A 257 9.39 -7.04 12.80
N THR A 258 8.23 -7.44 13.34
CA THR A 258 7.68 -6.89 14.59
C THR A 258 8.58 -7.18 15.78
N HIS A 259 9.12 -8.41 15.86
CA HIS A 259 10.03 -8.83 16.92
C HIS A 259 11.39 -9.25 16.36
N ARG A 260 12.40 -9.33 17.21
CA ARG A 260 13.70 -9.86 16.81
C ARG A 260 13.72 -11.39 16.86
N PRO A 261 14.05 -12.06 15.75
CA PRO A 261 14.19 -13.51 15.72
C PRO A 261 15.31 -14.01 16.63
N ILE A 262 15.04 -15.15 17.28
CA ILE A 262 16.07 -15.86 18.04
C ILE A 262 16.97 -16.59 17.05
N LYS A 263 18.31 -16.44 17.19
CA LYS A 263 19.33 -17.09 16.35
C LYS A 263 19.17 -16.91 14.85
N ASN A 264 18.43 -15.90 14.40
CA ASN A 264 18.09 -15.69 12.99
C ASN A 264 17.36 -16.90 12.36
N GLU A 265 16.58 -17.63 13.17
CA GLU A 265 15.70 -18.69 12.67
C GLU A 265 14.46 -18.02 12.09
N ILE A 266 14.37 -17.97 10.77
CA ILE A 266 13.29 -17.33 10.03
C ILE A 266 12.83 -18.28 8.93
N TYR A 267 11.51 -18.37 8.77
CA TYR A 267 10.85 -19.18 7.75
C TYR A 267 9.92 -18.28 6.95
N VAL A 268 10.12 -18.21 5.65
CA VAL A 268 9.31 -17.42 4.73
C VAL A 268 8.45 -18.33 3.88
N PHE A 269 7.18 -18.00 3.75
CA PHE A 269 6.22 -18.69 2.90
C PHE A 269 5.57 -17.69 1.96
N ILE A 270 5.38 -18.09 0.72
CA ILE A 270 4.58 -17.36 -0.28
C ILE A 270 3.43 -18.27 -0.69
N ASN A 271 2.19 -17.83 -0.43
CA ASN A 271 0.98 -18.63 -0.63
C ASN A 271 1.05 -20.01 0.06
N GLY A 272 1.63 -20.06 1.26
CA GLY A 272 1.83 -21.29 2.03
C GLY A 272 2.96 -22.19 1.52
N VAL A 273 3.72 -21.80 0.48
CA VAL A 273 4.87 -22.54 -0.04
C VAL A 273 6.17 -21.97 0.53
N PRO A 274 7.07 -22.79 1.09
CA PRO A 274 8.36 -22.29 1.58
C PRO A 274 9.14 -21.57 0.49
N ASN A 275 9.62 -20.37 0.78
CA ASN A 275 10.46 -19.56 -0.08
C ASN A 275 11.86 -19.41 0.53
N TYR A 276 12.91 -19.39 -0.32
CA TYR A 276 14.31 -19.31 0.08
C TYR A 276 15.05 -18.15 -0.59
N ASP A 277 14.37 -17.39 -1.45
CA ASP A 277 14.94 -16.28 -2.22
C ASP A 277 14.81 -14.98 -1.41
N TRP A 278 15.45 -14.97 -0.23
CA TRP A 278 15.44 -13.86 0.71
C TRP A 278 16.66 -13.88 1.62
N TYR A 279 16.94 -12.74 2.27
CA TYR A 279 17.95 -12.66 3.32
C TYR A 279 17.48 -11.75 4.47
N TYR A 280 18.02 -11.97 5.65
CA TYR A 280 17.69 -11.19 6.84
C TYR A 280 18.85 -10.30 7.25
N VAL A 281 18.57 -9.01 7.46
CA VAL A 281 19.54 -8.03 7.99
C VAL A 281 19.20 -7.74 9.45
N ARG A 282 20.08 -8.19 10.34
CA ARG A 282 19.86 -8.09 11.79
C ARG A 282 19.92 -6.66 12.32
N SER A 283 20.68 -5.76 11.68
CA SER A 283 20.86 -4.38 12.14
C SER A 283 19.55 -3.57 12.14
N ASP A 284 18.74 -3.77 11.14
CA ASP A 284 17.45 -3.10 10.94
C ASP A 284 16.23 -3.97 11.22
N ASN A 285 16.45 -5.26 11.52
CA ASN A 285 15.42 -6.25 11.80
C ASN A 285 14.51 -6.52 10.61
N THR A 286 15.05 -6.59 9.39
CA THR A 286 14.30 -6.63 8.14
C THR A 286 14.65 -7.87 7.32
N VAL A 287 13.65 -8.52 6.74
CA VAL A 287 13.77 -9.54 5.69
C VAL A 287 13.66 -8.84 4.35
N TYR A 288 14.64 -9.07 3.47
CA TYR A 288 14.69 -8.57 2.10
C TYR A 288 14.43 -9.73 1.15
N PHE A 289 13.63 -9.51 0.11
CA PHE A 289 13.32 -10.51 -0.90
C PHE A 289 14.25 -10.36 -2.09
N ASP A 290 15.05 -11.40 -2.38
CA ASP A 290 15.91 -11.46 -3.59
C ASP A 290 15.06 -11.52 -4.87
N ILE A 291 13.88 -12.16 -4.77
CA ILE A 291 12.83 -12.15 -5.78
C ILE A 291 11.59 -11.57 -5.12
N VAL A 292 11.16 -10.41 -5.60
CA VAL A 292 9.97 -9.71 -5.09
C VAL A 292 8.74 -10.60 -5.33
N PRO A 293 7.92 -10.85 -4.29
CA PRO A 293 6.68 -11.62 -4.44
C PRO A 293 5.74 -11.01 -5.49
N GLU A 294 4.96 -11.83 -6.17
CA GLU A 294 4.01 -11.37 -7.18
C GLU A 294 2.78 -10.71 -6.52
N SER A 295 2.08 -9.89 -7.29
CA SER A 295 0.83 -9.26 -6.84
C SER A 295 -0.17 -10.30 -6.33
N ASN A 296 -0.86 -9.97 -5.23
CA ASN A 296 -1.77 -10.84 -4.48
C ASN A 296 -1.11 -12.04 -3.77
N ASP A 297 0.21 -12.16 -3.80
CA ASP A 297 0.87 -13.17 -3.00
C ASP A 297 0.67 -12.88 -1.50
N LEU A 298 0.20 -13.89 -0.78
CA LEU A 298 0.26 -13.87 0.69
C LEU A 298 1.66 -14.26 1.13
N VAL A 299 2.37 -13.30 1.71
CA VAL A 299 3.70 -13.52 2.29
C VAL A 299 3.56 -13.66 3.79
N GLU A 300 4.13 -14.73 4.35
CA GLU A 300 4.15 -15.01 5.78
C GLU A 300 5.59 -15.25 6.22
N VAL A 301 6.03 -14.56 7.26
CA VAL A 301 7.36 -14.68 7.85
C VAL A 301 7.21 -15.12 9.30
N ALA A 302 7.53 -16.38 9.56
CA ALA A 302 7.43 -17.00 10.86
C ALA A 302 8.81 -17.10 11.53
N TYR A 303 8.87 -16.78 12.83
CA TYR A 303 10.13 -16.85 13.58
C TYR A 303 9.89 -16.97 15.09
N PRO A 304 10.78 -17.66 15.84
CA PRO A 304 10.74 -17.67 17.28
C PRO A 304 11.25 -16.32 17.84
N TYR A 305 10.59 -15.82 18.89
CA TYR A 305 10.97 -14.60 19.57
C TYR A 305 10.85 -14.74 21.10
N LEU A 306 11.47 -13.82 21.84
CA LEU A 306 11.28 -13.73 23.30
C LEU A 306 10.21 -12.66 23.58
N PRO A 307 9.13 -13.00 24.32
CA PRO A 307 8.17 -12.02 24.79
C PRO A 307 8.82 -10.89 25.59
N ILE A 308 8.32 -9.67 25.43
CA ILE A 308 8.89 -8.43 26.01
C ILE A 308 9.11 -8.51 27.53
N ASP A 309 8.29 -9.26 28.25
CA ASP A 309 8.41 -9.45 29.71
C ASP A 309 9.71 -10.19 30.12
N LEU A 310 10.47 -10.68 29.16
CA LEU A 310 11.71 -11.44 29.34
C LEU A 310 12.92 -10.84 28.60
N GLU A 311 12.78 -9.72 27.92
CA GLU A 311 13.93 -8.92 27.47
C GLU A 311 14.66 -8.33 28.69
N ILE A 312 15.29 -9.21 29.45
CA ILE A 312 16.31 -8.79 30.39
C ILE A 312 17.46 -8.29 29.52
N ASP A 313 17.72 -6.99 29.64
CA ASP A 313 18.88 -6.35 29.03
C ASP A 313 20.17 -7.03 29.59
N VAL A 314 20.56 -8.12 28.95
CA VAL A 314 21.79 -8.81 29.27
C VAL A 314 22.91 -8.05 28.55
N THR A 315 23.22 -6.88 29.05
CA THR A 315 24.53 -6.28 28.84
C THR A 315 25.56 -7.17 29.56
N ILE A 316 26.06 -8.19 28.86
CA ILE A 316 27.21 -8.94 29.32
C ILE A 316 28.42 -8.00 29.13
N PRO A 317 29.03 -7.51 30.19
CA PRO A 317 30.30 -6.80 30.05
C PRO A 317 31.34 -7.80 29.52
N PHE A 318 31.83 -7.59 28.34
CA PHE A 318 33.06 -8.26 27.90
C PHE A 318 34.21 -7.74 28.77
N ASN A 319 34.75 -8.62 29.63
CA ASN A 319 36.04 -8.45 30.25
C ASN A 319 37.14 -8.89 29.28
#